data_f5c3a02206adbe3cd070366c4cbed51b
#
_entry.id   f5c3a02206adbe3cd070366c4cbed51b
#
_cell.length_a   1.000
_cell.length_b   1.000
_cell.length_c   1.000
_cell.angle_alpha   90.00
_cell.angle_beta   90.00
_cell.angle_gamma   90.00
#
_symmetry.space_group_name_H-M   'P 1'
#
loop_
_entity.id
_entity.type
_entity.pdbx_description
1 polymer ?
#
loop_
_entity_poly.entity_id
_entity_poly.type
_entity_poly.pdbx_seq_one_letter_code
_entity_poly.pdbx_strand_id
1 'polypeptide(L)'
;MIQVNHHTLPNGLRIVHNEDNSTQMVALNLLYDVGARDEDPEHTGFAHLFEHLMFGGSVNIPDYDAPVQNAGGENNAWTNNDITNYYITLPYQNVETGFWLESDRMLSLDFSPQSLEVQRQVVIEEFKQRNLNQPYGDASHLLREMAYQDHPYRWPTIGKE
;
A
#
# COMPACT_ATOMS: atom_id res chain seq x y z
N MET A 1 26.33 13.32 -4.44
CA MET A 1 25.39 13.62 -3.33
C MET A 1 24.02 13.75 -3.96
N ILE A 2 23.02 13.03 -3.45
CA ILE A 2 21.64 13.10 -3.97
C ILE A 2 21.10 14.49 -3.62
N GLN A 3 20.65 15.23 -4.63
CA GLN A 3 19.96 16.51 -4.43
C GLN A 3 18.46 16.26 -4.33
N VAL A 4 17.84 16.81 -3.29
CA VAL A 4 16.42 16.60 -3.01
C VAL A 4 15.74 17.97 -2.86
N ASN A 5 14.67 18.17 -3.61
CA ASN A 5 13.79 19.32 -3.51
C ASN A 5 12.58 18.96 -2.66
N HIS A 6 12.20 19.86 -1.75
CA HIS A 6 11.04 19.70 -0.89
C HIS A 6 9.98 20.75 -1.24
N HIS A 7 8.74 20.33 -1.35
CA HIS A 7 7.60 21.20 -1.55
C HIS A 7 6.41 20.73 -0.71
N THR A 8 5.62 21.66 -0.22
CA THR A 8 4.38 21.32 0.50
C THR A 8 3.21 22.05 -0.20
N LEU A 9 2.20 21.29 -0.59
CA LEU A 9 0.98 21.83 -1.18
C LEU A 9 0.11 22.51 -0.11
N PRO A 10 -0.82 23.42 -0.52
CA PRO A 10 -1.71 24.11 0.43
C PRO A 10 -2.58 23.18 1.28
N ASN A 11 -2.84 21.95 0.82
CA ASN A 11 -3.59 20.92 1.55
C ASN A 11 -2.71 20.10 2.53
N GLY A 12 -1.41 20.44 2.65
CA GLY A 12 -0.48 19.76 3.54
C GLY A 12 0.28 18.59 2.92
N LEU A 13 -0.01 18.17 1.68
CA LEU A 13 0.74 17.10 1.01
C LEU A 13 2.19 17.51 0.82
N ARG A 14 3.10 16.70 1.33
CA ARG A 14 4.56 16.90 1.22
C ARG A 14 5.08 16.16 0.00
N ILE A 15 5.84 16.86 -0.82
CA ILE A 15 6.46 16.33 -2.04
C ILE A 15 7.98 16.35 -1.83
N VAL A 16 8.60 15.25 -2.12
CA VAL A 16 10.06 15.08 -2.14
C VAL A 16 10.45 14.69 -3.56
N HIS A 17 11.22 15.53 -4.23
CA HIS A 17 11.62 15.34 -5.62
C HIS A 17 13.13 15.22 -5.74
N ASN A 18 13.57 14.19 -6.41
CA ASN A 18 14.96 14.01 -6.86
C ASN A 18 14.98 13.95 -8.39
N GLU A 19 15.80 14.79 -9.00
CA GLU A 19 16.04 14.77 -10.44
C GLU A 19 17.25 13.88 -10.75
N ASP A 20 17.02 12.82 -11.53
CA ASP A 20 18.07 11.92 -12.03
C ASP A 20 17.89 11.70 -13.53
N ASN A 21 18.75 12.36 -14.30
CA ASN A 21 18.75 12.28 -15.77
C ASN A 21 19.58 11.09 -16.33
N SER A 22 20.05 10.18 -15.48
CA SER A 22 20.79 8.99 -15.90
C SER A 22 19.89 7.89 -16.45
N THR A 23 18.58 7.98 -16.23
CA THR A 23 17.55 7.04 -16.70
C THR A 23 16.37 7.77 -17.33
N GLN A 24 15.62 7.06 -18.17
CA GLN A 24 14.35 7.53 -18.74
C GLN A 24 13.13 7.02 -17.95
N MET A 25 13.35 6.42 -16.79
CA MET A 25 12.30 5.94 -15.90
C MET A 25 12.05 6.92 -14.77
N VAL A 26 10.80 7.00 -14.34
CA VAL A 26 10.38 7.76 -13.15
C VAL A 26 9.76 6.78 -12.17
N ALA A 27 10.06 6.98 -10.90
CA ALA A 27 9.37 6.33 -9.80
C ALA A 27 8.50 7.36 -9.07
N LEU A 28 7.21 7.12 -9.02
CA LEU A 28 6.26 7.80 -8.14
C LEU A 28 6.07 6.94 -6.90
N ASN A 29 6.27 7.53 -5.74
CA ASN A 29 6.13 6.83 -4.47
C ASN A 29 5.22 7.61 -3.54
N LEU A 30 4.15 6.99 -3.08
CA LEU A 30 3.22 7.55 -2.10
C LEU A 30 3.36 6.82 -0.77
N LEU A 31 3.68 7.59 0.25
CA LEU A 31 3.84 7.09 1.61
C LEU A 31 2.72 7.63 2.50
N TYR A 32 1.95 6.71 3.08
CA TYR A 32 0.96 7.01 4.11
C TYR A 32 1.55 6.68 5.48
N ASP A 33 1.52 7.65 6.39
CA ASP A 33 1.93 7.49 7.79
C ASP A 33 0.82 6.80 8.59
N VAL A 34 0.44 5.63 8.10
CA VAL A 34 -0.58 4.73 8.67
C VAL A 34 -0.13 3.30 8.42
N GLY A 35 -0.13 2.49 9.48
CA GLY A 35 0.20 1.08 9.43
C GLY A 35 -0.53 0.28 10.50
N ALA A 36 -0.13 -0.96 10.72
CA ALA A 36 -0.81 -1.83 11.68
C ALA A 36 -0.80 -1.29 13.12
N ARG A 37 0.15 -0.44 13.50
CA ARG A 37 0.19 0.18 14.84
C ARG A 37 -1.00 1.10 15.13
N ASP A 38 -1.63 1.62 14.08
CA ASP A 38 -2.71 2.61 14.18
C ASP A 38 -4.10 1.95 14.28
N GLU A 39 -4.14 0.62 14.26
CA GLU A 39 -5.35 -0.18 14.30
C GLU A 39 -5.91 -0.34 15.72
N ASP A 40 -7.22 -0.60 15.80
CA ASP A 40 -7.85 -1.04 17.03
C ASP A 40 -7.41 -2.49 17.34
N PRO A 41 -6.93 -2.79 18.57
CA PRO A 41 -6.54 -4.16 18.96
C PRO A 41 -7.61 -5.23 18.75
N GLU A 42 -8.90 -4.84 18.77
CA GLU A 42 -10.03 -5.74 18.52
C GLU A 42 -10.31 -5.94 17.02
N HIS A 43 -9.75 -5.07 16.16
CA HIS A 43 -9.96 -5.05 14.71
C HIS A 43 -8.64 -4.84 13.97
N THR A 44 -7.82 -5.88 13.89
CA THR A 44 -6.50 -5.81 13.25
C THR A 44 -6.52 -6.29 11.80
N GLY A 45 -5.54 -5.85 10.98
CA GLY A 45 -5.41 -6.21 9.58
C GLY A 45 -6.03 -5.20 8.61
N PHE A 46 -6.63 -4.11 9.10
CA PHE A 46 -7.26 -3.10 8.24
C PHE A 46 -6.28 -2.34 7.37
N ALA A 47 -5.10 -1.99 7.87
CA ALA A 47 -4.11 -1.28 7.07
C ALA A 47 -3.68 -2.11 5.84
N HIS A 48 -3.48 -3.40 6.02
CA HIS A 48 -3.16 -4.33 4.94
C HIS A 48 -4.37 -4.56 3.99
N LEU A 49 -5.58 -4.70 4.53
CA LEU A 49 -6.78 -4.80 3.71
C LEU A 49 -6.99 -3.54 2.86
N PHE A 50 -6.76 -2.35 3.42
CA PHE A 50 -6.81 -1.10 2.66
C PHE A 50 -5.76 -1.03 1.56
N GLU A 51 -4.55 -1.55 1.79
CA GLU A 51 -3.55 -1.71 0.73
C GLU A 51 -4.14 -2.46 -0.46
N HIS A 52 -4.77 -3.61 -0.23
CA HIS A 52 -5.43 -4.39 -1.28
C HIS A 52 -6.59 -3.63 -1.95
N LEU A 53 -7.43 -2.96 -1.16
CA LEU A 53 -8.56 -2.19 -1.69
C LEU A 53 -8.12 -1.05 -2.61
N MET A 54 -6.95 -0.46 -2.38
CA MET A 54 -6.38 0.58 -3.23
C MET A 54 -6.05 0.11 -4.65
N PHE A 55 -5.92 -1.21 -4.87
CA PHE A 55 -5.76 -1.81 -6.20
C PHE A 55 -7.09 -2.23 -6.83
N GLY A 56 -8.17 -2.23 -6.07
CA GLY A 56 -9.52 -2.57 -6.55
C GLY A 56 -10.15 -1.54 -7.49
N GLY A 57 -9.44 -0.44 -7.75
CA GLY A 57 -9.91 0.66 -8.58
C GLY A 57 -10.56 1.80 -7.79
N SER A 58 -10.90 2.84 -8.52
CA SER A 58 -11.63 4.01 -8.03
C SER A 58 -12.96 4.14 -8.77
N VAL A 59 -13.80 5.05 -8.32
CA VAL A 59 -15.10 5.33 -8.96
C VAL A 59 -14.96 5.68 -10.44
N ASN A 60 -13.89 6.39 -10.81
CA ASN A 60 -13.64 6.81 -12.19
C ASN A 60 -12.73 5.84 -12.96
N ILE A 61 -11.92 5.05 -12.26
CA ILE A 61 -10.92 4.14 -12.84
C ILE A 61 -11.13 2.75 -12.23
N PRO A 62 -12.03 1.94 -12.80
CA PRO A 62 -12.38 0.63 -12.22
C PRO A 62 -11.27 -0.43 -12.35
N ASP A 63 -10.31 -0.21 -13.26
CA ASP A 63 -9.14 -1.07 -13.46
C ASP A 63 -7.89 -0.21 -13.35
N TYR A 64 -7.15 -0.38 -12.25
CA TYR A 64 -5.94 0.38 -11.97
C TYR A 64 -4.73 -0.12 -12.76
N ASP A 65 -4.63 -1.42 -13.01
CA ASP A 65 -3.45 -2.03 -13.60
C ASP A 65 -3.36 -1.82 -15.12
N ALA A 66 -4.49 -1.83 -15.81
CA ALA A 66 -4.48 -1.69 -17.27
C ALA A 66 -3.87 -0.36 -17.74
N PRO A 67 -4.19 0.83 -17.19
CA PRO A 67 -3.51 2.07 -17.54
C PRO A 67 -2.01 2.06 -17.23
N VAL A 68 -1.58 1.46 -16.10
CA VAL A 68 -0.15 1.34 -15.76
C VAL A 68 0.59 0.51 -16.79
N GLN A 69 0.04 -0.66 -17.13
CA GLN A 69 0.64 -1.56 -18.15
C GLN A 69 0.68 -0.90 -19.54
N ASN A 70 -0.38 -0.22 -19.95
CA ASN A 70 -0.43 0.51 -21.22
C ASN A 70 0.57 1.66 -21.27
N ALA A 71 0.89 2.26 -20.12
CA ALA A 71 1.94 3.27 -20.00
C ALA A 71 3.36 2.67 -19.96
N GLY A 72 3.50 1.35 -20.00
CA GLY A 72 4.80 0.66 -19.89
C GLY A 72 5.35 0.67 -18.47
N GLY A 73 4.49 0.79 -17.48
CA GLY A 73 4.83 0.84 -16.08
C GLY A 73 4.58 -0.47 -15.33
N GLU A 74 5.06 -0.48 -14.11
CA GLU A 74 4.77 -1.49 -13.08
C GLU A 74 4.42 -0.79 -11.78
N ASN A 75 3.64 -1.43 -10.95
CA ASN A 75 3.26 -0.91 -9.64
C ASN A 75 3.38 -1.99 -8.57
N ASN A 76 3.51 -1.58 -7.33
CA ASN A 76 3.40 -2.46 -6.18
C ASN A 76 3.10 -1.64 -4.92
N ALA A 77 2.82 -2.34 -3.81
CA ALA A 77 2.65 -1.75 -2.50
C ALA A 77 3.16 -2.68 -1.40
N TRP A 78 3.29 -2.15 -0.22
CA TRP A 78 3.53 -2.91 1.00
C TRP A 78 3.07 -2.13 2.23
N THR A 79 2.64 -2.87 3.23
CA THR A 79 2.26 -2.35 4.54
C THR A 79 3.13 -2.98 5.63
N ASN A 80 3.52 -2.18 6.60
CA ASN A 80 4.18 -2.66 7.80
C ASN A 80 3.49 -2.11 9.07
N ASN A 81 4.16 -2.15 10.20
CA ASN A 81 3.58 -1.65 11.44
C ASN A 81 3.32 -0.13 11.41
N ASP A 82 4.12 0.64 10.69
CA ASP A 82 4.17 2.10 10.79
C ASP A 82 3.59 2.81 9.58
N ILE A 83 3.74 2.24 8.39
CA ILE A 83 3.44 2.92 7.14
C ILE A 83 2.84 1.97 6.11
N THR A 84 2.09 2.54 5.17
CA THR A 84 1.66 1.90 3.92
C THR A 84 2.25 2.67 2.75
N ASN A 85 2.90 1.95 1.84
CA ASN A 85 3.63 2.53 0.72
C ASN A 85 3.12 1.99 -0.60
N TYR A 86 2.89 2.86 -1.56
CA TYR A 86 2.53 2.54 -2.95
C TYR A 86 3.56 3.12 -3.88
N TYR A 87 3.91 2.42 -4.95
CA TYR A 87 4.80 2.98 -5.95
C TYR A 87 4.45 2.51 -7.36
N ILE A 88 4.73 3.40 -8.32
CA ILE A 88 4.64 3.14 -9.74
C ILE A 88 5.99 3.49 -10.35
N THR A 89 6.52 2.62 -11.18
CA THR A 89 7.68 2.88 -12.02
C THR A 89 7.25 2.86 -13.48
N LEU A 90 7.53 3.92 -14.23
CA LEU A 90 7.11 4.04 -15.63
C LEU A 90 8.07 4.96 -16.42
N PRO A 91 8.04 4.89 -17.78
CA PRO A 91 8.77 5.84 -18.63
C PRO A 91 8.34 7.28 -18.34
N TYR A 92 9.31 8.22 -18.30
CA TYR A 92 9.04 9.61 -17.93
C TYR A 92 8.01 10.29 -18.85
N GLN A 93 7.92 9.89 -20.12
CA GLN A 93 6.94 10.41 -21.07
C GLN A 93 5.49 10.17 -20.63
N ASN A 94 5.27 9.15 -19.81
CA ASN A 94 3.96 8.71 -19.36
C ASN A 94 3.72 9.03 -17.86
N VAL A 95 4.56 9.88 -17.26
CA VAL A 95 4.48 10.20 -15.82
C VAL A 95 3.11 10.76 -15.41
N GLU A 96 2.43 11.49 -16.29
CA GLU A 96 1.09 12.03 -16.05
C GLU A 96 0.06 10.92 -15.78
N THR A 97 0.22 9.74 -16.39
CA THR A 97 -0.64 8.58 -16.10
C THR A 97 -0.54 8.18 -14.64
N GLY A 98 0.68 8.14 -14.09
CA GLY A 98 0.88 7.83 -12.67
C GLY A 98 0.23 8.87 -11.74
N PHE A 99 0.41 10.15 -12.01
CA PHE A 99 -0.24 11.22 -11.24
C PHE A 99 -1.77 11.17 -11.32
N TRP A 100 -2.31 10.91 -12.49
CA TRP A 100 -3.74 10.75 -12.70
C TRP A 100 -4.31 9.59 -11.86
N LEU A 101 -3.69 8.42 -11.93
CA LEU A 101 -4.10 7.23 -11.17
C LEU A 101 -4.05 7.48 -9.66
N GLU A 102 -2.92 8.00 -9.17
CA GLU A 102 -2.73 8.26 -7.75
C GLU A 102 -3.69 9.32 -7.20
N SER A 103 -3.90 10.41 -7.94
CA SER A 103 -4.82 11.46 -7.52
C SER A 103 -6.28 10.99 -7.50
N ASP A 104 -6.67 10.15 -8.45
CA ASP A 104 -8.05 9.66 -8.53
C ASP A 104 -8.36 8.68 -7.39
N ARG A 105 -7.48 7.72 -7.12
CA ARG A 105 -7.70 6.80 -6.00
C ARG A 105 -7.63 7.47 -4.62
N MET A 106 -6.87 8.57 -4.46
CA MET A 106 -6.91 9.39 -3.26
C MET A 106 -8.26 10.10 -3.09
N LEU A 107 -8.93 10.43 -4.20
CA LEU A 107 -10.19 11.17 -4.19
C LEU A 107 -11.38 10.28 -3.87
N SER A 108 -11.46 9.11 -4.51
CA SER A 108 -12.66 8.27 -4.43
C SER A 108 -12.39 6.80 -4.79
N LEU A 109 -12.04 6.00 -3.80
CA LEU A 109 -11.97 4.54 -3.96
C LEU A 109 -13.35 3.94 -4.22
N ASP A 110 -13.40 2.84 -4.97
CA ASP A 110 -14.60 2.03 -5.09
C ASP A 110 -14.73 1.08 -3.88
N PHE A 111 -15.48 1.52 -2.88
CA PHE A 111 -15.83 0.72 -1.70
C PHE A 111 -17.10 -0.10 -1.90
N SER A 112 -17.28 -0.70 -3.06
CA SER A 112 -18.44 -1.58 -3.25
C SER A 112 -18.39 -2.80 -2.31
N PRO A 113 -19.53 -3.30 -1.82
CA PRO A 113 -19.55 -4.51 -0.99
C PRO A 113 -18.91 -5.71 -1.68
N GLN A 114 -18.96 -5.77 -3.00
CA GLN A 114 -18.35 -6.82 -3.79
C GLN A 114 -16.82 -6.69 -3.79
N SER A 115 -16.28 -5.49 -4.01
CA SER A 115 -14.83 -5.23 -3.97
C SER A 115 -14.27 -5.57 -2.60
N LEU A 116 -14.93 -5.11 -1.53
CA LEU A 116 -14.55 -5.42 -0.16
C LEU A 116 -14.49 -6.93 0.11
N GLU A 117 -15.54 -7.67 -0.29
CA GLU A 117 -15.58 -9.12 -0.04
C GLU A 117 -14.51 -9.87 -0.83
N VAL A 118 -14.26 -9.48 -2.08
CA VAL A 118 -13.18 -10.07 -2.90
C VAL A 118 -11.83 -9.87 -2.23
N GLN A 119 -11.49 -8.65 -1.83
CA GLN A 119 -10.19 -8.36 -1.20
C GLN A 119 -10.06 -9.02 0.18
N ARG A 120 -11.14 -9.08 0.94
CA ARG A 120 -11.16 -9.81 2.21
C ARG A 120 -10.81 -11.29 2.01
N GLN A 121 -11.36 -11.95 1.00
CA GLN A 121 -11.03 -13.33 0.69
C GLN A 121 -9.57 -13.50 0.24
N VAL A 122 -9.04 -12.57 -0.55
CA VAL A 122 -7.62 -12.57 -0.97
C VAL A 122 -6.70 -12.51 0.25
N VAL A 123 -6.96 -11.59 1.19
CA VAL A 123 -6.15 -11.45 2.41
C VAL A 123 -6.25 -12.70 3.30
N ILE A 124 -7.43 -13.30 3.43
CA ILE A 124 -7.62 -14.56 4.16
C ILE A 124 -6.79 -15.70 3.54
N GLU A 125 -6.82 -15.83 2.21
CA GLU A 125 -6.02 -16.86 1.53
C GLU A 125 -4.51 -16.59 1.66
N GLU A 126 -4.09 -15.34 1.63
CA GLU A 126 -2.71 -14.96 1.89
C GLU A 126 -2.28 -15.34 3.31
N PHE A 127 -3.12 -15.06 4.31
CA PHE A 127 -2.88 -15.48 5.69
C PHE A 127 -2.68 -16.99 5.79
N LYS A 128 -3.59 -17.77 5.19
CA LYS A 128 -3.48 -19.24 5.17
C LYS A 128 -2.17 -19.69 4.52
N GLN A 129 -1.82 -19.12 3.38
CA GLN A 129 -0.60 -19.49 2.66
C GLN A 129 0.66 -19.17 3.44
N ARG A 130 0.73 -17.98 4.05
CA ARG A 130 1.94 -17.51 4.73
C ARG A 130 2.08 -18.04 6.16
N ASN A 131 0.95 -18.23 6.86
CA ASN A 131 0.96 -18.50 8.29
C ASN A 131 0.53 -19.92 8.66
N LEU A 132 -0.41 -20.53 7.93
CA LEU A 132 -0.92 -21.85 8.27
C LEU A 132 -0.29 -22.98 7.44
N ASN A 133 -0.02 -22.72 6.17
CA ASN A 133 0.44 -23.75 5.22
C ASN A 133 1.98 -23.85 5.10
N GLN A 134 2.71 -23.11 5.94
CA GLN A 134 4.18 -23.15 5.94
C GLN A 134 4.72 -23.59 7.30
N PRO A 135 5.81 -24.38 7.33
CA PRO A 135 6.51 -24.66 8.57
C PRO A 135 6.93 -23.37 9.27
N TYR A 136 6.64 -23.26 10.56
CA TYR A 136 6.94 -22.07 11.38
C TYR A 136 6.26 -20.78 10.93
N GLY A 137 5.18 -20.86 10.16
CA GLY A 137 4.45 -19.67 9.67
C GLY A 137 3.84 -18.82 10.78
N ASP A 138 3.53 -19.40 11.93
CA ASP A 138 3.02 -18.72 13.13
C ASP A 138 4.12 -18.20 14.07
N ALA A 139 5.37 -18.54 13.84
CA ALA A 139 6.47 -18.21 14.77
C ALA A 139 6.63 -16.70 15.00
N SER A 140 6.45 -15.90 13.95
CA SER A 140 6.52 -14.44 14.06
C SER A 140 5.38 -13.84 14.90
N HIS A 141 4.18 -14.42 14.83
CA HIS A 141 3.03 -14.01 15.63
C HIS A 141 3.25 -14.28 17.11
N LEU A 142 3.67 -15.51 17.44
CA LEU A 142 4.01 -15.91 18.81
C LEU A 142 5.13 -15.03 19.40
N LEU A 143 6.17 -14.78 18.60
CA LEU A 143 7.28 -13.93 19.04
C LEU A 143 6.81 -12.50 19.36
N ARG A 144 5.93 -11.91 18.53
CA ARG A 144 5.37 -10.58 18.77
C ARG A 144 4.55 -10.53 20.06
N GLU A 145 3.68 -11.51 20.29
CA GLU A 145 2.88 -11.60 21.51
C GLU A 145 3.73 -11.73 22.78
N MET A 146 4.86 -12.43 22.69
CA MET A 146 5.81 -12.56 23.80
C MET A 146 6.64 -11.31 24.02
N ALA A 147 7.04 -10.61 22.95
CA ALA A 147 7.91 -9.43 23.02
C ALA A 147 7.17 -8.15 23.42
N TYR A 148 5.90 -8.02 23.03
CA TYR A 148 5.11 -6.82 23.22
C TYR A 148 3.84 -7.14 23.99
N GLN A 149 3.66 -6.55 25.20
CA GLN A 149 2.45 -6.74 26.00
C GLN A 149 1.39 -5.66 25.68
N ASP A 150 1.79 -4.40 25.72
CA ASP A 150 0.90 -3.24 25.56
C ASP A 150 1.20 -2.41 24.28
N HIS A 151 2.28 -2.73 23.59
CA HIS A 151 2.69 -1.99 22.40
C HIS A 151 1.92 -2.45 21.16
N PRO A 152 1.51 -1.53 20.25
CA PRO A 152 0.79 -1.88 19.02
C PRO A 152 1.52 -2.85 18.05
N TYR A 153 2.82 -3.07 18.24
CA TYR A 153 3.55 -4.08 17.46
C TYR A 153 3.24 -5.53 17.86
N ARG A 154 2.39 -5.72 18.87
CA ARG A 154 1.95 -7.03 19.32
C ARG A 154 1.21 -7.83 18.26
N TRP A 155 0.37 -7.18 17.47
CA TRP A 155 -0.36 -7.85 16.39
C TRP A 155 0.37 -7.79 15.05
N PRO A 156 0.18 -8.80 14.21
CA PRO A 156 0.78 -8.83 12.88
C PRO A 156 0.03 -7.90 11.92
N THR A 157 0.75 -7.40 10.92
CA THR A 157 0.19 -6.52 9.87
C THR A 157 -0.95 -7.17 9.09
N ILE A 158 -0.87 -8.49 8.87
CA ILE A 158 -1.92 -9.25 8.17
C ILE A 158 -3.22 -9.37 8.98
N GLY A 159 -3.16 -9.09 10.27
CA GLY A 159 -4.32 -9.18 11.17
C GLY A 159 -4.57 -10.57 11.73
N LYS A 160 -5.73 -10.70 12.37
CA LYS A 160 -6.29 -11.95 12.89
C LYS A 160 -7.60 -12.26 12.14
N GLU A 161 -7.92 -13.55 12.01
CA GLU A 161 -9.22 -14.02 11.49
C GLU A 161 -10.38 -13.58 12.37
#